data_ef7c8d46e4f454d5f36089516f33e9c4
#
_entry.id   ef7c8d46e4f454d5f36089516f33e9c4
#
_cell.length_a   1.000
_cell.length_b   1.000
_cell.length_c   1.000
_cell.angle_alpha   90.00
_cell.angle_beta   90.00
_cell.angle_gamma   90.00
#
_symmetry.space_group_name_H-M   'P 1'
#
loop_
_entity.id
_entity.type
_entity.pdbx_description
1 polymer ?
#
loop_
_entity_poly.entity_id
_entity_poly.type
_entity_poly.pdbx_seq_one_letter_code
_entity_poly.pdbx_strand_id
1 'polypeptide(L)'
;MAIGDLSASGVLYTDRRRFYLNENEVSELYMSETPFLSGLMGVGSEQVDDPDYKMFEYRAGWANPSFLVNDTSIGNFSGGSTTGAPGETITLTCDTFSGVSSDSSLIGAVVDLWNSAETTFRGTMVVTAVSGSDVTFKVLGNPTVAAQAISGVANDDVFRVRTTAAGEGVTSPDASTDELEVVWNSTQIIRTPLELTGTLAAANLRGQKERERYRVNKGREHMMKLERALFFGYRTGGIGGTANGAGGGTDSSFISHQTDANGKTIRTTMGVIPALLRYGRTSGDQQNVFTNYLDTYTFDDFADQMDKIAQYAPGGGEFVAYCGSFAYSAWSKLMADSTFFGTGQYNVEPMTTESGLHIKKLFTPSGIVINLVRAAALNYGGDKGRMVIVNPDNVKLVSYRPNLGDAGENGGGSYSSVAYNTNIKTDDGYDGIKDEYFSDAGVGLTLADSHALMTIGATAP
;
A
#
# COMPACT_ATOMS: atom_id res chain seq x y z
N MET A 1 -26.09 -55.99 47.73
CA MET A 1 -25.53 -55.53 46.45
C MET A 1 -26.42 -56.10 45.36
N ALA A 2 -27.30 -55.29 44.78
CA ALA A 2 -28.18 -55.77 43.70
C ALA A 2 -27.34 -56.00 42.44
N ILE A 3 -27.38 -57.23 41.96
CA ILE A 3 -26.79 -57.57 40.67
C ILE A 3 -27.78 -57.05 39.63
N GLY A 4 -27.60 -55.80 39.22
CA GLY A 4 -28.35 -55.22 38.10
C GLY A 4 -27.76 -55.65 36.79
N ASP A 5 -28.58 -55.81 35.77
CA ASP A 5 -28.16 -56.11 34.42
C ASP A 5 -27.09 -55.10 33.94
N LEU A 6 -26.05 -55.59 33.30
CA LEU A 6 -25.06 -54.77 32.61
C LEU A 6 -25.75 -54.06 31.46
N SER A 7 -26.28 -52.87 31.71
CA SER A 7 -26.95 -52.08 30.68
C SER A 7 -26.03 -51.00 30.10
N ALA A 8 -26.30 -50.60 28.88
CA ALA A 8 -25.58 -49.51 28.20
C ALA A 8 -25.58 -48.19 29.05
N SER A 9 -26.66 -47.95 29.83
CA SER A 9 -26.75 -46.79 30.69
C SER A 9 -25.77 -46.82 31.88
N GLY A 10 -25.41 -48.02 32.39
CA GLY A 10 -24.48 -48.15 33.51
C GLY A 10 -23.01 -48.17 33.10
N VAL A 11 -22.71 -48.60 31.90
CA VAL A 11 -21.34 -48.80 31.42
C VAL A 11 -20.94 -47.84 30.31
N LEU A 12 -21.84 -47.56 29.36
CA LEU A 12 -21.55 -46.73 28.19
C LEU A 12 -21.75 -45.23 28.47
N TYR A 13 -22.66 -44.84 29.37
CA TYR A 13 -22.94 -43.45 29.67
C TYR A 13 -22.12 -42.86 30.81
N THR A 14 -21.34 -43.67 31.53
CA THR A 14 -20.31 -43.19 32.45
C THR A 14 -19.01 -43.00 31.68
N ASP A 15 -18.42 -41.83 31.73
CA ASP A 15 -17.26 -41.35 30.93
C ASP A 15 -15.96 -42.18 31.16
N ARG A 16 -15.96 -43.12 32.10
CA ARG A 16 -14.75 -43.82 32.56
C ARG A 16 -14.21 -44.90 31.63
N ARG A 17 -14.99 -45.38 30.65
CA ARG A 17 -14.62 -46.46 29.74
C ARG A 17 -14.92 -46.16 28.29
N ARG A 18 -15.21 -44.92 27.93
CA ARG A 18 -15.46 -44.56 26.54
C ARG A 18 -14.18 -44.42 25.75
N PHE A 19 -14.19 -44.93 24.53
CA PHE A 19 -13.18 -44.65 23.55
C PHE A 19 -13.51 -43.32 22.86
N TYR A 20 -12.51 -42.46 22.69
CA TYR A 20 -12.62 -41.31 21.85
C TYR A 20 -12.44 -41.73 20.39
N LEU A 21 -13.22 -41.15 19.47
CA LEU A 21 -13.18 -41.47 18.06
C LEU A 21 -11.79 -41.17 17.45
N ASN A 22 -11.14 -40.12 17.93
CA ASN A 22 -9.79 -39.73 17.57
C ASN A 22 -8.88 -39.77 18.79
N GLU A 23 -8.39 -40.95 19.17
CA GLU A 23 -7.54 -41.09 20.37
C GLU A 23 -6.20 -40.37 20.26
N ASN A 24 -5.66 -40.24 19.02
CA ASN A 24 -4.33 -39.70 18.75
C ASN A 24 -4.34 -38.38 17.98
N GLU A 25 -5.50 -37.83 17.63
CA GLU A 25 -5.62 -36.59 16.87
C GLU A 25 -6.56 -35.60 17.55
N VAL A 26 -6.14 -34.34 17.57
CA VAL A 26 -6.97 -33.21 17.96
C VAL A 26 -7.32 -32.43 16.70
N SER A 27 -8.62 -32.38 16.39
CA SER A 27 -9.08 -31.57 15.27
C SER A 27 -9.02 -30.08 15.64
N GLU A 28 -8.24 -29.31 14.89
CA GLU A 28 -8.04 -27.88 15.15
C GLU A 28 -8.63 -27.06 14.00
N LEU A 29 -9.38 -26.01 14.35
CA LEU A 29 -9.91 -25.05 13.40
C LEU A 29 -9.19 -23.71 13.55
N TYR A 30 -8.43 -23.30 12.56
CA TYR A 30 -7.76 -22.00 12.56
C TYR A 30 -7.67 -21.40 11.17
N MET A 31 -7.60 -20.08 11.13
CA MET A 31 -7.30 -19.31 9.94
C MET A 31 -5.84 -18.85 10.06
N SER A 32 -4.93 -19.56 9.42
CA SER A 32 -3.48 -19.33 9.56
C SER A 32 -2.77 -19.01 8.24
N GLU A 33 -3.53 -18.71 7.19
CA GLU A 33 -2.94 -18.36 5.91
C GLU A 33 -2.37 -16.94 5.98
N THR A 34 -1.10 -16.81 5.65
CA THR A 34 -0.34 -15.56 5.64
C THR A 34 0.26 -15.31 4.23
N PRO A 35 -0.60 -15.05 3.24
CA PRO A 35 -0.17 -14.97 1.84
C PRO A 35 0.72 -13.77 1.56
N PHE A 36 0.52 -12.65 2.24
CA PHE A 36 1.34 -11.47 2.05
C PHE A 36 2.77 -11.68 2.56
N LEU A 37 2.89 -12.20 3.76
CA LEU A 37 4.19 -12.52 4.35
C LEU A 37 4.93 -13.58 3.51
N SER A 38 4.21 -14.62 3.06
CA SER A 38 4.78 -15.67 2.19
C SER A 38 5.26 -15.10 0.85
N GLY A 39 4.51 -14.17 0.27
CA GLY A 39 4.89 -13.46 -0.95
C GLY A 39 6.17 -12.63 -0.75
N LEU A 40 6.23 -11.84 0.31
CA LEU A 40 7.41 -11.03 0.64
C LEU A 40 8.66 -11.90 0.94
N MET A 41 8.48 -13.00 1.66
CA MET A 41 9.58 -13.96 1.90
C MET A 41 10.07 -14.61 0.60
N GLY A 42 9.19 -14.81 -0.38
CA GLY A 42 9.54 -15.35 -1.69
C GLY A 42 10.37 -14.38 -2.55
N VAL A 43 10.14 -13.08 -2.42
CA VAL A 43 10.94 -12.02 -3.07
C VAL A 43 12.30 -11.85 -2.38
N GLY A 44 12.38 -12.18 -1.09
CA GLY A 44 13.57 -12.04 -0.26
C GLY A 44 13.43 -10.93 0.79
N SER A 45 14.21 -11.04 1.85
CA SER A 45 14.27 -10.01 2.90
C SER A 45 15.51 -9.16 2.72
N GLU A 46 15.35 -7.85 2.90
CA GLU A 46 16.47 -6.90 2.94
C GLU A 46 16.90 -6.70 4.40
N GLN A 47 18.20 -6.73 4.61
CA GLN A 47 18.78 -6.53 5.91
C GLN A 47 19.12 -5.06 6.11
N VAL A 48 18.80 -4.52 7.28
CA VAL A 48 19.15 -3.15 7.66
C VAL A 48 20.00 -3.12 8.93
N ASP A 49 20.92 -2.18 8.98
CA ASP A 49 21.84 -1.99 10.11
C ASP A 49 21.26 -1.05 11.18
N ASP A 50 20.20 -0.33 10.87
CA ASP A 50 19.50 0.57 11.79
C ASP A 50 18.02 0.16 11.89
N PRO A 51 17.43 0.12 13.10
CA PRO A 51 16.00 -0.16 13.26
C PRO A 51 15.11 0.87 12.58
N ASP A 52 15.60 2.09 12.39
CA ASP A 52 14.92 3.17 11.68
C ASP A 52 15.60 3.37 10.33
N TYR A 53 15.03 2.77 9.31
CA TYR A 53 15.60 2.77 7.97
C TYR A 53 14.95 3.79 7.05
N LYS A 54 15.75 4.29 6.12
CA LYS A 54 15.35 5.29 5.13
C LYS A 54 15.50 4.71 3.73
N MET A 55 14.58 5.09 2.87
CA MET A 55 14.58 4.72 1.46
C MET A 55 14.55 6.01 0.64
N PHE A 56 15.33 6.03 -0.45
CA PHE A 56 15.29 7.15 -1.39
C PHE A 56 14.30 6.87 -2.49
N GLU A 57 13.47 7.85 -2.79
CA GLU A 57 12.53 7.81 -3.90
C GLU A 57 12.84 8.95 -4.87
N TYR A 58 12.75 8.66 -6.15
CA TYR A 58 12.76 9.67 -7.18
C TYR A 58 11.44 9.60 -7.94
N ARG A 59 10.67 10.65 -7.84
CA ARG A 59 9.42 10.81 -8.59
C ARG A 59 9.69 11.74 -9.74
N ALA A 60 9.63 11.23 -10.98
CA ALA A 60 9.85 12.00 -12.18
C ALA A 60 8.68 12.98 -12.42
N GLY A 61 8.60 14.04 -11.64
CA GLY A 61 7.57 15.07 -11.76
C GLY A 61 7.53 15.70 -13.15
N TRP A 62 8.69 15.79 -13.81
CA TRP A 62 8.83 16.28 -15.17
C TRP A 62 8.13 15.40 -16.22
N ALA A 63 7.74 14.17 -15.90
CA ALA A 63 7.04 13.29 -16.83
C ALA A 63 5.61 13.79 -17.14
N ASN A 64 4.99 14.48 -16.20
CA ASN A 64 3.64 15.02 -16.35
C ASN A 64 3.50 16.39 -15.69
N PRO A 65 4.25 17.41 -16.14
CA PRO A 65 4.33 18.70 -15.51
C PRO A 65 3.04 19.48 -15.69
N SER A 66 2.48 19.97 -14.58
CA SER A 66 1.23 20.73 -14.57
C SER A 66 1.19 21.75 -13.45
N PHE A 67 0.31 22.72 -13.55
CA PHE A 67 -0.01 23.69 -12.51
C PHE A 67 -1.44 24.23 -12.70
N LEU A 68 -2.01 24.82 -11.66
CA LEU A 68 -3.39 25.28 -11.65
C LEU A 68 -3.49 26.79 -11.68
N VAL A 69 -4.57 27.31 -12.25
CA VAL A 69 -4.97 28.69 -12.11
C VAL A 69 -5.60 28.86 -10.73
N ASN A 70 -5.02 29.70 -9.89
CA ASN A 70 -5.56 30.09 -8.60
C ASN A 70 -5.81 31.60 -8.58
N ASP A 71 -6.67 32.03 -9.47
CA ASP A 71 -7.01 33.46 -9.61
C ASP A 71 -8.53 33.65 -9.61
N THR A 72 -9.05 34.25 -8.55
CA THR A 72 -10.49 34.56 -8.41
C THR A 72 -10.89 35.84 -9.11
N SER A 73 -9.92 36.63 -9.59
CA SER A 73 -10.11 37.94 -10.21
C SER A 73 -9.49 38.01 -11.60
N ILE A 74 -9.71 36.94 -12.40
CA ILE A 74 -9.13 36.81 -13.74
C ILE A 74 -9.44 38.02 -14.59
N GLY A 75 -8.37 38.70 -15.02
CA GLY A 75 -8.45 39.86 -15.89
C GLY A 75 -8.78 39.52 -17.34
N ASN A 76 -8.97 40.56 -18.14
CA ASN A 76 -9.10 40.38 -19.59
C ASN A 76 -7.72 40.17 -20.24
N PHE A 77 -7.70 39.50 -21.40
CA PHE A 77 -6.52 39.48 -22.27
C PHE A 77 -6.15 40.93 -22.70
N SER A 78 -4.94 41.11 -23.14
CA SER A 78 -4.41 42.42 -23.53
C SER A 78 -5.25 43.13 -24.60
N GLY A 79 -6.07 42.41 -25.34
CA GLY A 79 -7.08 42.94 -26.27
C GLY A 79 -8.37 43.42 -25.64
N GLY A 80 -8.49 43.35 -24.30
CA GLY A 80 -9.67 43.80 -23.56
C GLY A 80 -10.86 42.86 -23.54
N SER A 81 -10.68 41.64 -24.02
CA SER A 81 -11.72 40.58 -24.05
C SER A 81 -11.42 39.47 -23.06
N THR A 82 -12.47 38.74 -22.65
CA THR A 82 -12.34 37.50 -21.90
C THR A 82 -11.88 36.30 -22.76
N THR A 83 -11.91 36.47 -24.10
CA THR A 83 -11.38 35.49 -25.08
C THR A 83 -10.06 36.03 -25.64
N GLY A 84 -9.02 35.18 -25.65
CA GLY A 84 -7.69 35.56 -26.09
C GLY A 84 -7.45 35.25 -27.57
N ALA A 85 -7.18 36.24 -28.39
CA ALA A 85 -6.73 36.02 -29.77
C ALA A 85 -5.23 35.67 -29.81
N PRO A 86 -4.75 34.97 -30.86
CA PRO A 86 -3.32 34.69 -31.03
C PRO A 86 -2.45 35.94 -30.91
N GLY A 87 -1.41 35.87 -30.08
CA GLY A 87 -0.51 36.98 -29.79
C GLY A 87 -0.86 37.84 -28.60
N GLU A 88 -2.09 37.80 -28.07
CA GLU A 88 -2.48 38.49 -26.85
C GLU A 88 -1.85 37.86 -25.61
N THR A 89 -1.73 38.66 -24.54
CA THR A 89 -1.14 38.23 -23.29
C THR A 89 -2.15 38.32 -22.14
N ILE A 90 -1.99 37.44 -21.16
CA ILE A 90 -2.70 37.44 -19.89
C ILE A 90 -1.74 37.10 -18.77
N THR A 91 -1.90 37.71 -17.61
CA THR A 91 -1.18 37.39 -16.39
C THR A 91 -2.16 36.73 -15.42
N LEU A 92 -1.83 35.56 -14.92
CA LEU A 92 -2.67 34.76 -14.01
C LEU A 92 -1.85 34.36 -12.79
N THR A 93 -2.47 34.39 -11.64
CA THR A 93 -1.90 33.77 -10.44
C THR A 93 -2.08 32.27 -10.52
N CYS A 94 -0.98 31.53 -10.39
CA CYS A 94 -0.96 30.07 -10.49
C CYS A 94 -0.43 29.45 -9.20
N ASP A 95 -0.87 28.22 -8.90
CA ASP A 95 -0.39 27.43 -7.79
C ASP A 95 -0.28 25.94 -8.14
N THR A 96 -0.03 25.11 -7.11
CA THR A 96 0.02 23.65 -7.24
C THR A 96 0.94 23.17 -8.37
N PHE A 97 2.15 23.79 -8.43
CA PHE A 97 3.15 23.40 -9.41
C PHE A 97 3.62 21.97 -9.17
N SER A 98 3.44 21.10 -10.15
CA SER A 98 3.83 19.70 -10.12
C SER A 98 4.80 19.43 -11.26
N GLY A 99 6.01 18.99 -10.93
CA GLY A 99 7.06 18.70 -11.91
C GLY A 99 7.64 19.91 -12.64
N VAL A 100 7.29 21.11 -12.19
CA VAL A 100 7.85 22.39 -12.64
C VAL A 100 7.99 23.33 -11.46
N SER A 101 8.95 24.24 -11.53
CA SER A 101 9.12 25.29 -10.53
C SER A 101 8.42 26.57 -10.97
N SER A 102 7.93 27.36 -10.01
CA SER A 102 7.37 28.68 -10.26
C SER A 102 8.46 29.76 -10.34
N ASP A 103 9.44 29.55 -11.21
CA ASP A 103 10.60 30.41 -11.38
C ASP A 103 10.89 30.68 -12.85
N SER A 104 12.02 31.33 -13.13
CA SER A 104 12.45 31.68 -14.47
C SER A 104 12.69 30.47 -15.39
N SER A 105 12.82 29.25 -14.85
CA SER A 105 12.98 28.02 -15.65
C SER A 105 11.71 27.69 -16.45
N LEU A 106 10.55 28.18 -16.03
CA LEU A 106 9.29 28.00 -16.75
C LEU A 106 9.14 28.92 -17.98
N ILE A 107 9.97 29.95 -18.11
CA ILE A 107 9.91 30.88 -19.24
C ILE A 107 10.22 30.13 -20.54
N GLY A 108 9.36 30.32 -21.53
CA GLY A 108 9.45 29.59 -22.81
C GLY A 108 8.70 28.25 -22.81
N ALA A 109 8.12 27.83 -21.69
CA ALA A 109 7.27 26.64 -21.68
C ALA A 109 6.03 26.85 -22.55
N VAL A 110 5.72 25.89 -23.39
CA VAL A 110 4.47 25.81 -24.15
C VAL A 110 3.49 24.95 -23.35
N VAL A 111 2.37 25.54 -23.01
CA VAL A 111 1.38 24.96 -22.10
C VAL A 111 0.02 24.86 -22.77
N ASP A 112 -0.66 23.76 -22.50
CA ASP A 112 -2.05 23.55 -22.88
C ASP A 112 -2.97 23.90 -21.72
N LEU A 113 -3.97 24.72 -21.98
CA LEU A 113 -5.00 25.08 -21.03
C LEU A 113 -6.20 24.15 -21.16
N TRP A 114 -6.56 23.53 -20.05
CA TRP A 114 -7.73 22.65 -19.90
C TRP A 114 -8.66 23.20 -18.82
N ASN A 115 -9.95 22.87 -18.92
CA ASN A 115 -10.88 23.17 -17.83
C ASN A 115 -10.51 22.38 -16.55
N SER A 116 -11.05 22.75 -15.40
CA SER A 116 -10.79 22.09 -14.10
C SER A 116 -11.08 20.59 -14.07
N ALA A 117 -12.03 20.10 -14.88
CA ALA A 117 -12.34 18.68 -15.03
C ALA A 117 -11.47 17.98 -16.10
N GLU A 118 -10.55 18.72 -16.75
CA GLU A 118 -9.66 18.24 -17.80
C GLU A 118 -10.35 17.57 -19.01
N THR A 119 -11.62 17.89 -19.21
CA THR A 119 -12.45 17.34 -20.30
C THR A 119 -12.48 18.20 -21.55
N THR A 120 -12.21 19.51 -21.39
CA THR A 120 -12.31 20.48 -22.48
C THR A 120 -11.00 21.22 -22.65
N PHE A 121 -10.39 21.01 -23.81
CA PHE A 121 -9.20 21.77 -24.24
C PHE A 121 -9.63 23.21 -24.62
N ARG A 122 -8.97 24.21 -24.03
CA ARG A 122 -9.27 25.63 -24.28
C ARG A 122 -8.30 26.28 -25.26
N GLY A 123 -7.05 25.82 -25.29
CA GLY A 123 -6.04 26.31 -26.22
C GLY A 123 -4.61 26.20 -25.68
N THR A 124 -3.65 26.62 -26.49
CA THR A 124 -2.22 26.55 -26.20
C THR A 124 -1.64 27.93 -26.02
N MET A 125 -0.80 28.11 -25.02
CA MET A 125 -0.12 29.35 -24.69
C MET A 125 1.38 29.12 -24.49
N VAL A 126 2.18 30.18 -24.53
CA VAL A 126 3.60 30.15 -24.15
C VAL A 126 3.82 31.07 -22.95
N VAL A 127 4.61 30.62 -21.98
CA VAL A 127 5.00 31.41 -20.81
C VAL A 127 6.05 32.42 -21.22
N THR A 128 5.79 33.70 -20.97
CA THR A 128 6.70 34.80 -21.33
C THR A 128 7.40 35.44 -20.13
N ALA A 129 6.76 35.44 -18.97
CA ALA A 129 7.36 35.94 -17.74
C ALA A 129 6.78 35.23 -16.52
N VAL A 130 7.58 35.09 -15.46
CA VAL A 130 7.17 34.54 -14.16
C VAL A 130 7.66 35.49 -13.07
N SER A 131 6.76 35.80 -12.11
CA SER A 131 7.07 36.66 -10.96
C SER A 131 6.38 36.08 -9.72
N GLY A 132 7.07 35.17 -9.02
CA GLY A 132 6.47 34.40 -7.92
C GLY A 132 5.34 33.52 -8.41
N SER A 133 4.11 33.71 -7.89
CA SER A 133 2.94 32.96 -8.33
C SER A 133 2.29 33.50 -9.61
N ASP A 134 2.69 34.70 -10.07
CA ASP A 134 2.10 35.34 -11.24
C ASP A 134 2.86 34.90 -12.49
N VAL A 135 2.15 34.23 -13.39
CA VAL A 135 2.67 33.77 -14.66
C VAL A 135 2.02 34.51 -15.81
N THR A 136 2.84 35.10 -16.68
CA THR A 136 2.36 35.78 -17.88
C THR A 136 2.43 34.87 -19.07
N PHE A 137 1.30 34.69 -19.71
CA PHE A 137 1.11 33.84 -20.87
C PHE A 137 0.89 34.66 -22.14
N LYS A 138 1.37 34.19 -23.25
CA LYS A 138 1.06 34.67 -24.59
C LYS A 138 0.31 33.58 -25.35
N VAL A 139 -0.85 33.95 -25.89
CA VAL A 139 -1.71 33.04 -26.65
C VAL A 139 -1.06 32.61 -27.95
N LEU A 140 -0.95 31.31 -28.16
CA LEU A 140 -0.60 30.71 -29.45
C LEU A 140 -1.85 30.43 -30.29
N GLY A 141 -2.91 29.94 -29.65
CA GLY A 141 -4.20 29.72 -30.27
C GLY A 141 -4.87 28.41 -29.87
N ASN A 142 -6.08 28.23 -30.38
CA ASN A 142 -6.84 27.00 -30.26
C ASN A 142 -7.11 26.40 -31.64
N PRO A 143 -6.49 25.27 -32.00
CA PRO A 143 -6.63 24.68 -33.35
C PRO A 143 -8.05 24.15 -33.64
N THR A 144 -8.89 23.98 -32.60
CA THR A 144 -10.26 23.47 -32.75
C THR A 144 -11.26 24.57 -33.12
N VAL A 145 -10.86 25.84 -33.06
CA VAL A 145 -11.72 27.00 -33.33
C VAL A 145 -11.22 27.75 -34.56
N ALA A 146 -12.11 28.08 -35.47
CA ALA A 146 -11.73 28.78 -36.74
C ALA A 146 -11.03 30.12 -36.48
N ALA A 147 -11.41 30.86 -35.45
CA ALA A 147 -10.77 32.11 -35.03
C ALA A 147 -9.46 31.90 -34.27
N GLN A 148 -9.09 30.66 -33.98
CA GLN A 148 -7.95 30.28 -33.14
C GLN A 148 -7.91 30.95 -31.75
N ALA A 149 -9.01 31.53 -31.31
CA ALA A 149 -9.11 32.21 -30.05
C ALA A 149 -9.26 31.19 -28.90
N ILE A 150 -8.62 31.48 -27.77
CA ILE A 150 -8.78 30.75 -26.53
C ILE A 150 -10.08 31.19 -25.86
N SER A 151 -10.94 30.25 -25.46
CA SER A 151 -12.08 30.52 -24.61
C SER A 151 -11.60 30.97 -23.22
N GLY A 152 -12.41 31.80 -22.53
CA GLY A 152 -12.00 32.42 -21.26
C GLY A 152 -11.41 31.44 -20.26
N VAL A 153 -10.40 31.90 -19.53
CA VAL A 153 -9.76 31.17 -18.43
C VAL A 153 -10.68 31.21 -17.21
N ALA A 154 -10.69 30.18 -16.41
CA ALA A 154 -11.43 30.12 -15.17
C ALA A 154 -10.51 29.70 -14.01
N ASN A 155 -10.95 29.99 -12.77
CA ASN A 155 -10.26 29.45 -11.59
C ASN A 155 -10.26 27.92 -11.62
N ASP A 156 -9.22 27.32 -11.08
CA ASP A 156 -8.96 25.87 -11.08
C ASP A 156 -8.76 25.24 -12.47
N ASP A 157 -8.66 26.01 -13.55
CA ASP A 157 -8.25 25.50 -14.86
C ASP A 157 -6.81 24.97 -14.78
N VAL A 158 -6.53 23.93 -15.55
CA VAL A 158 -5.27 23.17 -15.48
C VAL A 158 -4.37 23.55 -16.66
N PHE A 159 -3.14 23.95 -16.39
CA PHE A 159 -2.09 24.06 -17.36
C PHE A 159 -1.24 22.81 -17.39
N ARG A 160 -1.09 22.20 -18.57
CA ARG A 160 -0.16 21.06 -18.80
C ARG A 160 1.00 21.55 -19.67
N VAL A 161 2.22 21.41 -19.17
CA VAL A 161 3.42 21.78 -19.93
C VAL A 161 3.70 20.67 -20.95
N ARG A 162 3.81 21.04 -22.23
CA ARG A 162 4.04 20.08 -23.32
C ARG A 162 5.47 20.08 -23.82
N THR A 163 6.05 21.25 -23.97
CA THR A 163 7.39 21.44 -24.48
C THR A 163 7.91 22.82 -24.12
N THR A 164 9.11 23.13 -24.54
CA THR A 164 9.69 24.46 -24.41
C THR A 164 10.01 25.03 -25.77
N ALA A 165 9.81 26.34 -25.94
CA ALA A 165 10.13 27.09 -27.16
C ALA A 165 11.02 28.28 -26.77
N ALA A 166 12.27 28.23 -27.19
CA ALA A 166 13.21 29.35 -27.00
C ALA A 166 13.21 30.29 -28.22
N GLY A 167 13.35 31.58 -27.96
CA GLY A 167 13.51 32.57 -29.00
C GLY A 167 14.86 32.45 -29.67
N GLU A 168 14.96 32.92 -30.94
CA GLU A 168 16.23 32.95 -31.64
C GLU A 168 17.20 33.94 -30.95
N GLY A 169 18.42 33.47 -30.66
CA GLY A 169 19.44 34.30 -30.01
C GLY A 169 19.28 34.54 -28.50
N VAL A 170 18.35 33.88 -27.85
CA VAL A 170 18.15 33.98 -26.40
C VAL A 170 19.12 33.07 -25.63
N THR A 171 19.58 33.50 -24.47
CA THR A 171 20.36 32.68 -23.54
C THR A 171 19.53 31.51 -23.02
N SER A 172 20.19 30.38 -22.69
CA SER A 172 19.53 29.23 -22.06
C SER A 172 18.74 29.67 -20.81
N PRO A 173 17.52 29.14 -20.61
CA PRO A 173 16.79 29.38 -19.37
C PRO A 173 17.55 28.76 -18.16
N ASP A 174 17.18 29.19 -16.96
CA ASP A 174 17.73 28.64 -15.72
C ASP A 174 17.42 27.16 -15.61
N ALA A 175 18.34 26.40 -15.02
CA ALA A 175 18.16 24.96 -14.81
C ALA A 175 17.23 24.72 -13.60
N SER A 176 16.24 23.87 -13.77
CA SER A 176 15.50 23.29 -12.66
C SER A 176 16.08 21.93 -12.31
N THR A 177 16.20 21.66 -11.01
CA THR A 177 16.66 20.35 -10.50
C THR A 177 15.58 19.77 -9.60
N ASP A 178 15.40 18.49 -9.71
CA ASP A 178 14.50 17.72 -8.85
C ASP A 178 15.35 16.90 -7.87
N GLU A 179 15.02 16.95 -6.59
CA GLU A 179 15.77 16.27 -5.54
C GLU A 179 15.11 14.94 -5.16
N LEU A 180 15.93 14.03 -4.62
CA LEU A 180 15.43 12.76 -4.11
C LEU A 180 14.59 12.98 -2.85
N GLU A 181 13.43 12.35 -2.80
CA GLU A 181 12.61 12.28 -1.60
C GLU A 181 13.08 11.14 -0.68
N VAL A 182 12.92 11.32 0.62
CA VAL A 182 13.27 10.33 1.63
C VAL A 182 11.99 9.80 2.27
N VAL A 183 11.73 8.53 2.08
CA VAL A 183 10.70 7.79 2.81
C VAL A 183 11.37 6.94 3.88
N TRP A 184 10.83 6.92 5.07
CA TRP A 184 11.40 6.18 6.18
C TRP A 184 10.36 5.32 6.89
N ASN A 185 10.82 4.23 7.49
CA ASN A 185 10.02 3.35 8.30
C ASN A 185 10.88 2.79 9.45
N SER A 186 10.29 2.05 10.36
CA SER A 186 10.99 1.40 11.46
C SER A 186 10.61 -0.07 11.56
N THR A 187 11.50 -0.87 12.13
CA THR A 187 11.22 -2.27 12.43
C THR A 187 10.43 -2.40 13.73
N GLN A 188 9.61 -3.44 13.81
CA GLN A 188 8.79 -3.75 14.98
C GLN A 188 9.23 -5.06 15.62
N ILE A 189 9.38 -5.06 16.94
CA ILE A 189 9.67 -6.26 17.71
C ILE A 189 8.37 -6.99 18.01
N ILE A 190 8.26 -8.21 17.51
CA ILE A 190 7.12 -9.09 17.77
C ILE A 190 7.62 -10.31 18.54
N ARG A 191 6.96 -10.64 19.66
CA ARG A 191 7.26 -11.80 20.48
C ARG A 191 6.03 -12.64 20.68
N THR A 192 6.19 -13.95 20.61
CA THR A 192 5.12 -14.91 20.93
C THR A 192 5.71 -15.99 21.83
N PRO A 193 5.56 -15.85 23.16
CA PRO A 193 6.10 -16.79 24.11
C PRO A 193 5.27 -18.08 24.16
N LEU A 194 5.96 -19.18 24.46
CA LEU A 194 5.44 -20.49 24.73
C LEU A 194 6.00 -20.94 26.08
N GLU A 195 5.14 -21.17 27.06
CA GLU A 195 5.54 -21.67 28.37
C GLU A 195 4.86 -23.00 28.65
N LEU A 196 5.65 -23.96 29.09
CA LEU A 196 5.20 -25.30 29.45
C LEU A 196 5.75 -25.67 30.82
N THR A 197 4.88 -26.03 31.77
CA THR A 197 5.31 -26.47 33.10
C THR A 197 5.96 -27.85 33.02
N GLY A 198 6.90 -28.14 33.93
CA GLY A 198 7.57 -29.44 34.00
C GLY A 198 6.60 -30.60 34.21
N THR A 199 5.55 -30.38 35.04
CA THR A 199 4.49 -31.37 35.26
C THR A 199 3.74 -31.71 33.99
N LEU A 200 3.39 -30.71 33.17
CA LEU A 200 2.69 -30.91 31.87
C LEU A 200 3.60 -31.56 30.83
N ALA A 201 4.89 -31.22 30.84
CA ALA A 201 5.88 -31.82 29.96
C ALA A 201 6.11 -33.31 30.25
N ALA A 202 5.97 -33.72 31.53
CA ALA A 202 6.11 -35.09 31.99
C ALA A 202 4.81 -35.91 31.85
N ALA A 203 3.65 -35.27 31.71
CA ALA A 203 2.36 -35.93 31.63
C ALA A 203 2.20 -36.67 30.29
N ASN A 204 1.76 -37.93 30.38
CA ASN A 204 1.40 -38.69 29.19
C ASN A 204 -0.05 -38.38 28.79
N LEU A 205 -0.25 -37.40 27.96
CA LEU A 205 -1.57 -37.00 27.49
C LEU A 205 -1.99 -37.79 26.24
N ARG A 206 -3.29 -37.96 26.07
CA ARG A 206 -3.86 -38.50 24.84
C ARG A 206 -3.73 -37.43 23.73
N GLY A 207 -3.36 -37.84 22.54
CA GLY A 207 -3.13 -36.99 21.39
C GLY A 207 -1.65 -36.85 21.05
N GLN A 208 -1.32 -35.83 20.26
CA GLN A 208 0.07 -35.53 19.89
C GLN A 208 0.85 -35.02 21.11
N LYS A 209 2.18 -35.04 21.01
CA LYS A 209 3.05 -34.41 22.02
C LYS A 209 2.69 -32.95 22.15
N GLU A 210 2.23 -32.54 23.32
CA GLU A 210 1.65 -31.24 23.59
C GLU A 210 2.62 -30.10 23.23
N ARG A 211 3.92 -30.26 23.53
CA ARG A 211 4.95 -29.28 23.18
C ARG A 211 5.06 -29.02 21.67
N GLU A 212 5.01 -30.07 20.85
CA GLU A 212 5.12 -29.94 19.39
C GLU A 212 3.88 -29.27 18.82
N ARG A 213 2.69 -29.67 19.28
CA ARG A 213 1.43 -29.06 18.89
C ARG A 213 1.39 -27.55 19.24
N TYR A 214 1.75 -27.23 20.47
CA TYR A 214 1.81 -25.83 20.93
C TYR A 214 2.83 -25.00 20.14
N ARG A 215 4.00 -25.57 19.86
CA ARG A 215 5.01 -24.93 19.05
C ARG A 215 4.48 -24.57 17.66
N VAL A 216 3.83 -25.50 16.97
CA VAL A 216 3.26 -25.24 15.64
C VAL A 216 2.19 -24.15 15.69
N ASN A 217 1.28 -24.22 16.66
CA ASN A 217 0.21 -23.24 16.80
C ASN A 217 0.72 -21.85 17.16
N LYS A 218 1.72 -21.76 18.04
CA LYS A 218 2.37 -20.47 18.37
C LYS A 218 3.18 -19.91 17.21
N GLY A 219 3.77 -20.75 16.37
CA GLY A 219 4.40 -20.32 15.12
C GLY A 219 3.39 -19.69 14.15
N ARG A 220 2.24 -20.32 13.97
CA ARG A 220 1.14 -19.77 13.16
C ARG A 220 0.60 -18.45 13.73
N GLU A 221 0.40 -18.38 15.05
CA GLU A 221 0.00 -17.15 15.72
C GLU A 221 1.01 -16.02 15.47
N HIS A 222 2.31 -16.34 15.55
CA HIS A 222 3.37 -15.38 15.32
C HIS A 222 3.39 -14.86 13.88
N MET A 223 3.25 -15.74 12.89
CA MET A 223 3.15 -15.36 11.48
C MET A 223 1.95 -14.46 11.21
N MET A 224 0.78 -14.76 11.80
CA MET A 224 -0.41 -13.91 11.71
C MET A 224 -0.22 -12.53 12.36
N LYS A 225 0.49 -12.46 13.49
CA LYS A 225 0.83 -11.17 14.13
C LYS A 225 1.74 -10.34 13.23
N LEU A 226 2.74 -10.98 12.63
CA LEU A 226 3.66 -10.33 11.71
C LEU A 226 2.91 -9.83 10.47
N GLU A 227 2.10 -10.66 9.82
CA GLU A 227 1.32 -10.25 8.66
C GLU A 227 0.37 -9.08 8.97
N ARG A 228 -0.30 -9.10 10.14
CA ARG A 228 -1.14 -7.97 10.56
C ARG A 228 -0.32 -6.70 10.78
N ALA A 229 0.87 -6.80 11.33
CA ALA A 229 1.76 -5.64 11.48
C ALA A 229 2.16 -5.07 10.12
N LEU A 230 2.45 -5.92 9.14
CA LEU A 230 2.81 -5.50 7.78
C LEU A 230 1.64 -4.87 7.01
N PHE A 231 0.38 -5.26 7.28
CA PHE A 231 -0.79 -4.62 6.68
C PHE A 231 -1.24 -3.37 7.42
N PHE A 232 -1.39 -3.43 8.75
CA PHE A 232 -2.10 -2.44 9.56
C PHE A 232 -1.20 -1.66 10.51
N GLY A 233 0.07 -2.04 10.65
CA GLY A 233 0.98 -1.38 11.57
C GLY A 233 0.99 0.12 11.33
N TYR A 234 1.00 0.90 12.41
CA TYR A 234 1.05 2.35 12.32
C TYR A 234 2.33 2.84 13.01
N ARG A 235 3.12 3.55 12.25
CA ARG A 235 4.35 4.16 12.75
C ARG A 235 4.02 5.28 13.72
N THR A 236 4.47 5.14 14.97
CA THR A 236 4.44 6.22 15.94
C THR A 236 5.71 7.04 15.79
N GLY A 237 5.56 8.33 15.68
CA GLY A 237 6.68 9.23 15.57
C GLY A 237 6.45 10.15 14.40
N GLY A 238 6.03 11.33 14.73
CA GLY A 238 6.10 12.50 13.87
C GLY A 238 7.47 13.08 14.05
N ILE A 239 8.04 13.53 12.99
CA ILE A 239 9.24 14.31 12.97
C ILE A 239 8.92 15.64 13.60
N GLY A 240 9.77 16.04 14.54
CA GLY A 240 9.88 17.40 14.99
C GLY A 240 8.58 18.10 15.37
N GLY A 241 7.68 17.43 16.09
CA GLY A 241 6.54 18.08 16.73
C GLY A 241 5.42 18.55 15.79
N THR A 242 5.49 18.30 14.51
CA THR A 242 4.39 18.56 13.59
C THR A 242 3.68 17.26 13.26
N ALA A 243 2.61 17.00 13.98
CA ALA A 243 1.67 15.95 13.61
C ALA A 243 1.18 16.25 12.19
N ASN A 244 1.33 15.28 11.31
CA ASN A 244 0.71 15.21 10.00
C ASN A 244 1.20 16.22 8.96
N GLY A 245 2.35 16.02 8.40
CA GLY A 245 2.60 16.48 7.04
C GLY A 245 1.80 15.62 6.05
N ALA A 246 0.54 15.92 5.83
CA ALA A 246 -0.09 15.66 4.56
C ALA A 246 0.52 16.66 3.58
N GLY A 247 1.42 16.20 2.74
CA GLY A 247 2.15 17.03 1.77
C GLY A 247 3.61 17.20 2.17
N GLY A 248 4.50 16.63 1.41
CA GLY A 248 5.88 16.94 1.14
C GLY A 248 6.74 17.67 2.17
N GLY A 249 6.53 17.44 3.44
CA GLY A 249 7.39 17.95 4.47
C GLY A 249 8.67 17.14 4.48
N THR A 250 9.78 17.77 4.20
CA THR A 250 11.12 17.28 4.45
C THR A 250 11.17 16.71 5.85
N ASP A 251 11.12 15.41 5.93
CA ASP A 251 11.18 14.64 7.15
C ASP A 251 12.61 14.74 7.71
N SER A 252 12.90 15.86 8.35
CA SER A 252 14.20 16.07 8.94
C SER A 252 14.25 15.51 10.34
N SER A 253 14.98 14.45 10.50
CA SER A 253 15.99 14.16 11.49
C SER A 253 15.66 13.47 12.81
N PHE A 254 14.45 13.40 13.36
CA PHE A 254 14.24 12.68 14.62
C PHE A 254 12.96 11.87 14.67
N ILE A 255 13.12 10.55 14.74
CA ILE A 255 12.02 9.60 14.98
C ILE A 255 11.76 9.59 16.49
N SER A 256 10.58 10.07 16.88
CA SER A 256 10.13 9.99 18.26
C SER A 256 9.34 8.70 18.47
N HIS A 257 9.93 7.73 19.16
CA HIS A 257 9.24 6.50 19.53
C HIS A 257 8.49 6.65 20.85
N GLN A 258 7.38 5.91 20.98
CA GLN A 258 6.67 5.77 22.23
C GLN A 258 7.51 4.97 23.24
N THR A 259 7.23 5.15 24.53
CA THR A 259 7.86 4.36 25.59
C THR A 259 6.82 3.52 26.33
N ASP A 260 7.23 2.33 26.79
CA ASP A 260 6.41 1.49 27.66
C ASP A 260 6.37 2.05 29.10
N ALA A 261 5.61 1.38 29.95
CA ALA A 261 5.48 1.75 31.37
C ALA A 261 6.84 1.73 32.14
N ASN A 262 7.86 1.07 31.60
CA ASN A 262 9.21 0.97 32.17
C ASN A 262 10.18 1.95 31.50
N GLY A 263 9.69 2.87 30.64
CA GLY A 263 10.52 3.84 29.94
C GLY A 263 11.34 3.26 28.76
N LYS A 264 11.04 2.03 28.31
CA LYS A 264 11.71 1.41 27.16
C LYS A 264 11.01 1.78 25.86
N THR A 265 11.79 2.07 24.86
CA THR A 265 11.32 2.47 23.53
C THR A 265 10.50 1.37 22.84
N ILE A 266 9.29 1.71 22.43
CA ILE A 266 8.40 0.88 21.59
C ILE A 266 8.51 1.39 20.16
N ARG A 267 8.95 0.52 19.25
CA ARG A 267 8.97 0.78 17.81
C ARG A 267 7.82 0.04 17.15
N THR A 268 7.16 0.69 16.21
CA THR A 268 6.11 0.11 15.39
C THR A 268 6.37 0.38 13.92
N THR A 269 6.20 -0.63 13.08
CA THR A 269 6.35 -0.49 11.63
C THR A 269 5.10 0.16 11.02
N MET A 270 5.26 0.95 9.98
CA MET A 270 4.13 1.43 9.17
C MET A 270 3.80 0.38 8.11
N GLY A 271 2.61 -0.20 8.22
CA GLY A 271 2.12 -1.19 7.27
C GLY A 271 1.70 -0.57 5.93
N VAL A 272 1.41 -1.44 4.96
CA VAL A 272 1.07 -1.01 3.59
C VAL A 272 -0.20 -0.16 3.55
N ILE A 273 -1.26 -0.53 4.29
CA ILE A 273 -2.53 0.22 4.27
C ILE A 273 -2.37 1.63 4.83
N PRO A 274 -1.80 1.86 6.02
CA PRO A 274 -1.55 3.22 6.50
C PRO A 274 -0.58 4.01 5.61
N ALA A 275 0.40 3.35 4.99
CA ALA A 275 1.31 4.01 4.05
C ALA A 275 0.55 4.52 2.82
N LEU A 276 -0.33 3.72 2.22
CA LEU A 276 -1.14 4.13 1.08
C LEU A 276 -2.16 5.21 1.45
N LEU A 277 -2.77 5.16 2.64
CA LEU A 277 -3.67 6.22 3.11
C LEU A 277 -2.95 7.55 3.36
N ARG A 278 -1.66 7.50 3.72
CA ARG A 278 -0.86 8.70 4.02
C ARG A 278 -0.21 9.31 2.79
N TYR A 279 0.38 8.50 1.93
CA TYR A 279 1.17 8.94 0.79
C TYR A 279 0.44 8.77 -0.55
N GLY A 280 -0.66 8.00 -0.56
CA GLY A 280 -1.48 7.81 -1.75
C GLY A 280 -2.36 9.02 -2.06
N ARG A 281 -2.84 9.06 -3.27
CA ARG A 281 -3.69 10.14 -3.81
C ARG A 281 -5.15 9.69 -3.84
N THR A 282 -6.03 10.50 -3.28
CA THR A 282 -7.47 10.23 -3.20
C THR A 282 -8.28 10.85 -4.34
N SER A 283 -7.65 11.65 -5.21
CA SER A 283 -8.30 12.34 -6.33
C SER A 283 -7.32 12.61 -7.46
N GLY A 284 -7.84 12.98 -8.62
CA GLY A 284 -7.08 13.31 -9.82
C GLY A 284 -6.74 12.12 -10.70
N ASP A 285 -6.02 12.38 -11.78
CA ASP A 285 -5.61 11.36 -12.76
C ASP A 285 -4.64 10.31 -12.21
N GLN A 286 -3.97 10.66 -11.13
CA GLN A 286 -2.99 9.80 -10.46
C GLN A 286 -3.54 9.17 -9.17
N GLN A 287 -4.86 9.10 -9.07
CA GLN A 287 -5.52 8.51 -7.91
C GLN A 287 -5.17 7.04 -7.78
N ASN A 288 -4.80 6.61 -6.57
CA ASN A 288 -4.50 5.21 -6.23
C ASN A 288 -5.19 4.73 -4.93
N VAL A 289 -5.96 5.61 -4.28
CA VAL A 289 -6.81 5.26 -3.15
C VAL A 289 -8.27 5.45 -3.56
N PHE A 290 -9.01 4.35 -3.63
CA PHE A 290 -10.39 4.32 -4.14
C PHE A 290 -11.36 3.85 -3.07
N THR A 291 -12.53 4.49 -3.03
CA THR A 291 -13.68 4.05 -2.21
C THR A 291 -14.86 3.83 -3.14
N ASN A 292 -15.31 2.60 -3.24
CA ASN A 292 -16.34 2.15 -4.14
C ASN A 292 -17.48 1.48 -3.37
N TYR A 293 -18.66 1.41 -3.98
CA TYR A 293 -19.84 0.77 -3.40
C TYR A 293 -20.42 -0.22 -4.41
N LEU A 294 -20.72 -1.44 -3.96
CA LEU A 294 -21.12 -2.54 -4.84
C LEU A 294 -22.41 -2.28 -5.63
N ASP A 295 -23.29 -1.42 -5.11
CA ASP A 295 -24.55 -1.03 -5.74
C ASP A 295 -24.39 -0.08 -6.93
N THR A 296 -23.28 0.66 -6.99
CA THR A 296 -23.01 1.65 -8.05
C THR A 296 -21.76 1.34 -8.87
N TYR A 297 -20.92 0.45 -8.37
CA TYR A 297 -19.63 0.13 -8.97
C TYR A 297 -19.77 -0.79 -10.18
N THR A 298 -19.28 -0.34 -11.31
CA THR A 298 -19.31 -1.04 -12.57
C THR A 298 -17.92 -1.57 -12.97
N PHE A 299 -17.88 -2.40 -14.01
CA PHE A 299 -16.62 -2.84 -14.57
C PHE A 299 -15.87 -1.70 -15.28
N ASP A 300 -16.61 -0.76 -15.86
CA ASP A 300 -16.00 0.42 -16.51
C ASP A 300 -15.26 1.27 -15.48
N ASP A 301 -15.87 1.50 -14.30
CA ASP A 301 -15.20 2.19 -13.19
C ASP A 301 -13.90 1.48 -12.75
N PHE A 302 -13.95 0.15 -12.74
CA PHE A 302 -12.75 -0.63 -12.45
C PHE A 302 -11.69 -0.47 -13.53
N ALA A 303 -12.07 -0.55 -14.79
CA ALA A 303 -11.13 -0.38 -15.90
C ALA A 303 -10.45 0.99 -15.86
N ASP A 304 -11.22 2.06 -15.59
CA ASP A 304 -10.70 3.41 -15.41
C ASP A 304 -9.76 3.53 -14.22
N GLN A 305 -10.08 2.89 -13.10
CA GLN A 305 -9.21 2.88 -11.93
C GLN A 305 -7.91 2.10 -12.19
N MET A 306 -7.98 1.01 -12.93
CA MET A 306 -6.79 0.24 -13.31
C MET A 306 -5.93 1.00 -14.31
N ASP A 307 -6.52 1.79 -15.18
CA ASP A 307 -5.78 2.64 -16.12
C ASP A 307 -4.94 3.69 -15.37
N LYS A 308 -5.51 4.30 -14.33
CA LYS A 308 -4.78 5.23 -13.46
C LYS A 308 -3.57 4.58 -12.77
N ILE A 309 -3.70 3.34 -12.32
CA ILE A 309 -2.59 2.58 -11.70
C ILE A 309 -1.56 2.18 -12.76
N ALA A 310 -2.00 1.82 -13.97
CA ALA A 310 -1.14 1.37 -15.07
C ALA A 310 -0.14 2.44 -15.52
N GLN A 311 -0.42 3.72 -15.30
CA GLN A 311 0.49 4.81 -15.64
C GLN A 311 1.86 4.68 -14.97
N TYR A 312 1.92 4.02 -13.81
CA TYR A 312 3.15 3.78 -13.06
C TYR A 312 3.76 2.40 -13.27
N ALA A 313 3.20 1.62 -14.20
CA ALA A 313 3.70 0.29 -14.58
C ALA A 313 3.93 0.20 -16.09
N PRO A 314 4.87 0.97 -16.66
CA PRO A 314 5.13 0.94 -18.08
C PRO A 314 5.60 -0.47 -18.49
N GLY A 315 4.94 -1.04 -19.50
CA GLY A 315 5.28 -2.36 -20.03
C GLY A 315 4.46 -3.53 -19.51
N GLY A 316 3.37 -3.28 -18.79
CA GLY A 316 2.44 -4.33 -18.36
C GLY A 316 2.96 -5.11 -17.14
N GLY A 317 3.11 -4.44 -16.01
CA GLY A 317 3.55 -5.08 -14.76
C GLY A 317 2.57 -6.12 -14.21
N GLU A 318 3.09 -7.12 -13.50
CA GLU A 318 2.29 -8.03 -12.70
C GLU A 318 2.09 -7.47 -11.30
N PHE A 319 0.84 -7.31 -10.89
CA PHE A 319 0.45 -6.87 -9.56
C PHE A 319 -0.15 -8.00 -8.76
N VAL A 320 0.00 -7.94 -7.44
CA VAL A 320 -0.66 -8.84 -6.52
C VAL A 320 -1.69 -8.09 -5.72
N ALA A 321 -2.95 -8.52 -5.78
CA ALA A 321 -4.04 -7.92 -5.03
C ALA A 321 -4.43 -8.81 -3.84
N TYR A 322 -4.16 -8.35 -2.64
CA TYR A 322 -4.57 -9.00 -1.40
C TYR A 322 -5.97 -8.53 -1.02
N CYS A 323 -6.92 -9.47 -1.02
CA CYS A 323 -8.33 -9.16 -0.86
C CYS A 323 -8.89 -9.70 0.45
N GLY A 324 -9.72 -8.91 1.12
CA GLY A 324 -10.64 -9.40 2.14
C GLY A 324 -11.79 -10.22 1.53
N SER A 325 -12.50 -10.98 2.35
CA SER A 325 -13.53 -11.92 1.87
C SER A 325 -14.67 -11.24 1.11
N PHE A 326 -15.09 -10.04 1.54
CA PHE A 326 -16.15 -9.29 0.87
C PHE A 326 -15.65 -8.72 -0.47
N ALA A 327 -14.47 -8.11 -0.49
CA ALA A 327 -13.86 -7.59 -1.72
C ALA A 327 -13.69 -8.71 -2.75
N TYR A 328 -13.17 -9.87 -2.35
CA TYR A 328 -13.03 -11.02 -3.24
C TYR A 328 -14.36 -11.52 -3.81
N SER A 329 -15.41 -11.56 -2.97
CA SER A 329 -16.78 -11.93 -3.41
C SER A 329 -17.39 -10.88 -4.34
N ALA A 330 -17.20 -9.59 -4.05
CA ALA A 330 -17.67 -8.49 -4.89
C ALA A 330 -17.04 -8.56 -6.29
N TRP A 331 -15.73 -8.80 -6.36
CA TRP A 331 -15.02 -9.03 -7.61
C TRP A 331 -15.54 -10.21 -8.41
N SER A 332 -15.77 -11.33 -7.72
CA SER A 332 -16.32 -12.52 -8.37
C SER A 332 -17.72 -12.28 -8.94
N LYS A 333 -18.52 -11.46 -8.27
CA LYS A 333 -19.86 -11.07 -8.75
C LYS A 333 -19.77 -10.10 -9.94
N LEU A 334 -18.91 -9.10 -9.86
CA LEU A 334 -18.70 -8.12 -10.92
C LEU A 334 -18.26 -8.81 -12.24
N MET A 335 -17.34 -9.78 -12.11
CA MET A 335 -16.90 -10.58 -13.26
C MET A 335 -17.95 -11.56 -13.79
N ALA A 336 -18.88 -12.00 -12.94
CA ALA A 336 -19.95 -12.92 -13.33
C ALA A 336 -21.17 -12.22 -13.94
N ASP A 337 -21.21 -10.89 -13.96
CA ASP A 337 -22.31 -10.14 -14.55
C ASP A 337 -22.40 -10.43 -16.05
N SER A 338 -23.57 -10.92 -16.46
CA SER A 338 -23.82 -11.43 -17.82
C SER A 338 -23.69 -10.38 -18.92
N THR A 339 -23.82 -9.10 -18.57
CA THR A 339 -23.64 -7.99 -19.51
C THR A 339 -22.20 -7.91 -20.03
N PHE A 340 -21.26 -8.36 -19.23
CA PHE A 340 -19.85 -8.31 -19.54
C PHE A 340 -19.36 -9.56 -20.29
N PHE A 341 -19.82 -10.75 -19.90
CA PHE A 341 -19.47 -12.02 -20.58
C PHE A 341 -20.16 -12.21 -21.92
N GLY A 342 -21.21 -11.45 -22.23
CA GLY A 342 -21.95 -11.54 -23.50
C GLY A 342 -21.15 -11.15 -24.74
N THR A 343 -20.05 -10.43 -24.59
CA THR A 343 -19.15 -9.98 -25.68
C THR A 343 -17.78 -10.68 -25.69
N GLY A 344 -17.57 -11.64 -24.82
CA GLY A 344 -16.47 -12.61 -24.83
C GLY A 344 -15.09 -12.04 -24.99
N GLN A 345 -14.34 -11.82 -23.93
CA GLN A 345 -12.88 -11.82 -24.00
C GLN A 345 -12.10 -11.57 -22.70
N TYR A 346 -12.60 -11.98 -21.54
CA TYR A 346 -11.71 -11.97 -20.38
C TYR A 346 -11.48 -13.40 -19.90
N ASN A 347 -10.27 -13.90 -20.15
CA ASN A 347 -9.84 -15.17 -19.61
C ASN A 347 -9.46 -15.00 -18.15
N VAL A 348 -10.29 -15.48 -17.26
CA VAL A 348 -9.94 -15.70 -15.86
C VAL A 348 -9.30 -17.09 -15.78
N GLU A 349 -7.99 -17.17 -15.75
CA GLU A 349 -7.31 -18.44 -15.52
C GLU A 349 -7.18 -18.71 -14.02
N PRO A 350 -7.75 -19.83 -13.53
CA PRO A 350 -7.46 -20.31 -12.18
C PRO A 350 -6.02 -20.83 -12.15
N MET A 351 -5.15 -20.22 -11.38
CA MET A 351 -3.79 -20.70 -11.18
C MET A 351 -3.67 -21.36 -9.83
N THR A 352 -3.28 -22.63 -9.81
CA THR A 352 -2.85 -23.34 -8.60
C THR A 352 -1.34 -23.22 -8.46
N THR A 353 -0.87 -22.60 -7.38
CA THR A 353 0.55 -22.64 -7.02
C THR A 353 0.82 -23.82 -6.09
N GLU A 354 2.04 -24.35 -6.09
CA GLU A 354 2.47 -25.45 -5.22
C GLU A 354 2.29 -25.16 -3.71
N SER A 355 2.10 -23.90 -3.32
CA SER A 355 1.83 -23.49 -1.93
C SER A 355 0.35 -23.53 -1.52
N GLY A 356 -0.55 -24.03 -2.37
CA GLY A 356 -1.98 -24.14 -2.06
C GLY A 356 -2.77 -22.82 -2.10
N LEU A 357 -2.18 -21.76 -2.60
CA LEU A 357 -2.84 -20.47 -2.81
C LEU A 357 -3.65 -20.51 -4.12
N HIS A 358 -4.96 -20.29 -4.04
CA HIS A 358 -5.80 -20.10 -5.22
C HIS A 358 -5.64 -18.67 -5.70
N ILE A 359 -4.77 -18.46 -6.69
CA ILE A 359 -4.56 -17.18 -7.33
C ILE A 359 -5.42 -17.12 -8.60
N LYS A 360 -6.28 -16.11 -8.71
CA LYS A 360 -6.98 -15.80 -9.96
C LYS A 360 -6.22 -14.69 -10.66
N LYS A 361 -5.79 -14.93 -11.88
CA LYS A 361 -5.22 -13.89 -12.76
C LYS A 361 -6.34 -13.12 -13.43
N LEU A 362 -6.25 -11.81 -13.37
CA LEU A 362 -7.11 -10.88 -14.08
C LEU A 362 -6.27 -10.07 -15.05
N PHE A 363 -6.61 -10.13 -16.32
CA PHE A 363 -6.04 -9.27 -17.35
C PHE A 363 -6.91 -8.02 -17.47
N THR A 364 -6.34 -6.86 -17.24
CA THR A 364 -7.07 -5.61 -17.36
C THR A 364 -6.96 -5.05 -18.78
N PRO A 365 -7.94 -4.22 -19.22
CA PRO A 365 -7.86 -3.54 -20.51
C PRO A 365 -6.60 -2.67 -20.65
N SER A 366 -6.12 -2.13 -19.54
CA SER A 366 -4.91 -1.30 -19.44
C SER A 366 -3.59 -2.07 -19.64
N GLY A 367 -3.66 -3.40 -19.85
CA GLY A 367 -2.49 -4.24 -20.13
C GLY A 367 -1.73 -4.69 -18.88
N ILE A 368 -2.21 -4.42 -17.67
CA ILE A 368 -1.66 -4.95 -16.44
C ILE A 368 -2.30 -6.28 -16.06
N VAL A 369 -1.54 -7.12 -15.39
CA VAL A 369 -2.00 -8.41 -14.89
C VAL A 369 -2.10 -8.36 -13.37
N ILE A 370 -3.27 -8.70 -12.82
CA ILE A 370 -3.51 -8.70 -11.39
C ILE A 370 -3.73 -10.13 -10.90
N ASN A 371 -2.93 -10.56 -9.95
CA ASN A 371 -3.07 -11.83 -9.27
C ASN A 371 -3.87 -11.63 -7.98
N LEU A 372 -5.08 -12.18 -7.91
CA LEU A 372 -5.99 -12.04 -6.77
C LEU A 372 -5.70 -13.11 -5.71
N VAL A 373 -5.37 -12.69 -4.50
CA VAL A 373 -5.06 -13.55 -3.36
C VAL A 373 -5.96 -13.19 -2.18
N ARG A 374 -6.59 -14.19 -1.54
CA ARG A 374 -7.35 -13.96 -0.30
C ARG A 374 -6.39 -13.84 0.88
N ALA A 375 -6.49 -12.74 1.62
CA ALA A 375 -5.71 -12.53 2.84
C ALA A 375 -6.61 -12.68 4.07
N ALA A 376 -6.29 -13.66 4.93
CA ALA A 376 -7.03 -13.92 6.16
C ALA A 376 -6.94 -12.72 7.12
N ALA A 377 -5.85 -11.98 7.11
CA ALA A 377 -5.65 -10.77 7.91
C ALA A 377 -6.69 -9.68 7.64
N LEU A 378 -7.23 -9.60 6.40
CA LEU A 378 -8.25 -8.62 5.99
C LEU A 378 -9.68 -9.05 6.29
N ASN A 379 -9.93 -10.21 6.90
CA ASN A 379 -11.28 -10.76 7.10
C ASN A 379 -11.99 -10.27 8.36
N TYR A 380 -11.60 -9.13 8.92
CA TYR A 380 -12.18 -8.59 10.14
C TYR A 380 -12.91 -7.26 9.90
N GLY A 381 -14.12 -7.13 10.45
CA GLY A 381 -14.87 -5.88 10.46
C GLY A 381 -15.01 -5.23 9.10
N GLY A 382 -14.72 -3.96 9.00
CA GLY A 382 -14.75 -3.15 7.77
C GLY A 382 -13.64 -3.48 6.78
N ASP A 383 -12.58 -4.18 7.21
CA ASP A 383 -11.43 -4.51 6.34
C ASP A 383 -11.78 -5.60 5.32
N LYS A 384 -12.89 -6.32 5.51
CA LYS A 384 -13.40 -7.32 4.56
C LYS A 384 -13.61 -6.77 3.14
N GLY A 385 -13.94 -5.48 3.04
CA GLY A 385 -14.13 -4.77 1.77
C GLY A 385 -12.84 -4.21 1.18
N ARG A 386 -11.69 -4.37 1.83
CA ARG A 386 -10.42 -3.83 1.34
C ARG A 386 -9.73 -4.78 0.37
N MET A 387 -9.14 -4.19 -0.64
CA MET A 387 -8.23 -4.82 -1.59
C MET A 387 -6.98 -3.97 -1.69
N VAL A 388 -5.84 -4.55 -1.39
CA VAL A 388 -4.53 -3.91 -1.45
C VAL A 388 -3.80 -4.44 -2.67
N ILE A 389 -3.62 -3.59 -3.67
CA ILE A 389 -2.91 -3.92 -4.91
C ILE A 389 -1.47 -3.47 -4.74
N VAL A 390 -0.56 -4.42 -4.84
CA VAL A 390 0.86 -4.21 -4.56
C VAL A 390 1.67 -4.54 -5.81
N ASN A 391 2.58 -3.65 -6.15
CA ASN A 391 3.65 -3.94 -7.09
C ASN A 391 4.77 -4.67 -6.34
N PRO A 392 5.07 -5.94 -6.64
CA PRO A 392 6.06 -6.72 -5.90
C PRO A 392 7.48 -6.15 -5.98
N ASP A 393 7.81 -5.40 -7.04
CA ASP A 393 9.15 -4.82 -7.21
C ASP A 393 9.45 -3.70 -6.20
N ASN A 394 8.40 -3.03 -5.72
CA ASN A 394 8.50 -1.86 -4.85
C ASN A 394 8.13 -2.15 -3.38
N VAL A 395 8.00 -3.42 -3.01
CA VAL A 395 7.71 -3.84 -1.63
C VAL A 395 8.70 -4.92 -1.20
N LYS A 396 9.28 -4.72 -0.03
CA LYS A 396 10.27 -5.64 0.53
C LYS A 396 9.99 -5.91 2.00
N LEU A 397 10.33 -7.11 2.45
CA LEU A 397 10.42 -7.41 3.87
C LEU A 397 11.78 -6.94 4.39
N VAL A 398 11.77 -6.16 5.47
CA VAL A 398 13.00 -5.63 6.10
C VAL A 398 13.23 -6.33 7.41
N SER A 399 14.44 -6.82 7.66
CA SER A 399 14.85 -7.49 8.89
C SER A 399 16.05 -6.78 9.51
N TYR A 400 16.00 -6.55 10.84
CA TYR A 400 17.03 -5.79 11.53
C TYR A 400 18.03 -6.68 12.30
N ARG A 401 17.57 -7.69 13.03
CA ARG A 401 18.45 -8.47 13.89
C ARG A 401 18.88 -9.80 13.29
N PRO A 402 20.15 -10.20 13.46
CA PRO A 402 20.53 -11.58 13.23
C PRO A 402 19.84 -12.49 14.25
N ASN A 403 19.60 -13.72 13.86
CA ASN A 403 19.10 -14.74 14.78
C ASN A 403 20.17 -14.98 15.87
N LEU A 404 19.83 -14.63 17.13
CA LEU A 404 20.74 -14.78 18.26
C LEU A 404 21.17 -16.24 18.51
N GLY A 405 20.39 -17.22 18.01
CA GLY A 405 20.74 -18.64 18.10
C GLY A 405 21.85 -19.09 17.15
N ASP A 406 22.06 -18.35 16.06
CA ASP A 406 23.10 -18.64 15.05
C ASP A 406 24.32 -17.72 15.14
N ALA A 407 24.33 -16.80 16.10
CA ALA A 407 25.49 -15.98 16.38
C ALA A 407 26.59 -16.86 17.02
N GLY A 408 27.37 -17.52 16.18
CA GLY A 408 28.63 -18.10 16.60
C GLY A 408 29.54 -17.01 17.22
N GLU A 409 30.53 -17.40 17.98
CA GLU A 409 31.50 -16.52 18.70
C GLU A 409 32.12 -15.42 17.84
N ASN A 410 31.92 -15.40 16.52
CA ASN A 410 32.47 -14.46 15.56
C ASN A 410 31.45 -13.48 14.94
N GLY A 411 30.22 -13.37 15.47
CA GLY A 411 29.24 -12.34 15.06
C GLY A 411 28.64 -12.50 13.65
N GLY A 412 28.86 -13.62 12.99
CA GLY A 412 28.30 -13.92 11.66
C GLY A 412 26.95 -14.66 11.73
N GLY A 413 25.96 -14.07 12.42
CA GLY A 413 24.62 -14.65 12.45
C GLY A 413 23.87 -14.44 11.13
N SER A 414 23.15 -15.45 10.69
CA SER A 414 22.22 -15.31 9.57
C SER A 414 21.01 -14.47 9.99
N TYR A 415 20.71 -13.43 9.24
CA TYR A 415 19.51 -12.63 9.46
C TYR A 415 18.27 -13.40 9.03
N SER A 416 17.34 -13.56 9.94
CA SER A 416 16.07 -14.23 9.69
C SER A 416 14.92 -13.32 10.12
N SER A 417 13.90 -13.19 9.29
CA SER A 417 12.69 -12.45 9.63
C SER A 417 11.93 -13.06 10.80
N VAL A 418 12.13 -14.35 11.06
CA VAL A 418 11.54 -15.08 12.19
C VAL A 418 12.58 -15.98 12.84
N ALA A 419 12.83 -15.77 14.13
CA ALA A 419 13.69 -16.60 14.96
C ALA A 419 12.88 -17.41 15.97
N TYR A 420 13.33 -18.64 16.25
CA TYR A 420 12.79 -19.47 17.33
C TYR A 420 13.86 -19.67 18.39
N ASN A 421 13.64 -19.09 19.57
CA ASN A 421 14.53 -19.20 20.71
C ASN A 421 14.03 -20.28 21.65
N THR A 422 14.87 -21.27 21.95
CA THR A 422 14.54 -22.38 22.84
C THR A 422 15.13 -22.16 24.23
N ASN A 423 14.39 -22.64 25.23
CA ASN A 423 14.86 -22.72 26.61
C ASN A 423 15.42 -21.41 27.14
N ILE A 424 14.65 -20.33 27.00
CA ILE A 424 14.98 -19.03 27.59
C ILE A 424 14.97 -19.19 29.09
N LYS A 425 16.14 -19.16 29.74
CA LYS A 425 16.27 -19.29 31.18
C LYS A 425 15.55 -18.10 31.85
N THR A 426 14.59 -18.41 32.69
CA THR A 426 14.08 -17.47 33.68
C THR A 426 14.90 -17.65 34.97
N ASP A 427 15.45 -16.60 35.51
CA ASP A 427 16.24 -16.61 36.75
C ASP A 427 15.39 -16.91 38.01
N ASP A 428 14.08 -17.07 37.85
CA ASP A 428 13.11 -17.10 38.97
C ASP A 428 12.79 -18.51 39.49
N GLY A 429 13.61 -19.52 39.20
CA GLY A 429 13.36 -20.87 39.70
C GLY A 429 12.06 -21.52 39.16
N TYR A 430 11.61 -21.07 37.97
CA TYR A 430 10.43 -21.64 37.33
C TYR A 430 10.69 -23.08 36.85
N ASP A 431 9.84 -24.02 37.34
CA ASP A 431 9.86 -25.41 36.88
C ASP A 431 9.10 -25.53 35.55
N GLY A 432 9.80 -25.32 34.45
CA GLY A 432 9.21 -25.42 33.11
C GLY A 432 10.18 -25.02 31.99
N ILE A 433 9.66 -25.10 30.77
CA ILE A 433 10.35 -24.73 29.54
C ILE A 433 9.69 -23.47 29.00
N LYS A 434 10.49 -22.46 28.71
CA LYS A 434 10.04 -21.24 28.05
C LYS A 434 10.75 -21.12 26.71
N ASP A 435 9.98 -21.16 25.65
CA ASP A 435 10.42 -20.94 24.26
C ASP A 435 9.75 -19.67 23.73
N GLU A 436 10.26 -19.02 22.72
CA GLU A 436 9.58 -17.91 22.06
C GLU A 436 9.88 -17.85 20.57
N TYR A 437 8.89 -17.43 19.80
CA TYR A 437 9.10 -16.90 18.48
C TYR A 437 9.39 -15.40 18.56
N PHE A 438 10.39 -14.97 17.86
CA PHE A 438 10.87 -13.60 17.85
C PHE A 438 11.02 -13.10 16.41
N SER A 439 10.57 -11.88 16.16
CA SER A 439 10.82 -11.15 14.91
C SER A 439 11.13 -9.70 15.22
N ASP A 440 12.08 -9.13 14.49
CA ASP A 440 12.35 -7.69 14.45
C ASP A 440 12.35 -7.32 12.96
N ALA A 441 11.17 -7.01 12.46
CA ALA A 441 10.92 -6.86 11.04
C ALA A 441 10.01 -5.68 10.74
N GLY A 442 10.07 -5.20 9.51
CA GLY A 442 9.25 -4.12 8.99
C GLY A 442 8.98 -4.29 7.50
N VAL A 443 8.23 -3.39 6.91
CA VAL A 443 7.97 -3.35 5.48
C VAL A 443 8.66 -2.14 4.86
N GLY A 444 9.44 -2.37 3.81
CA GLY A 444 9.95 -1.35 2.91
C GLY A 444 8.96 -1.16 1.77
N LEU A 445 8.25 -0.04 1.76
CA LEU A 445 7.35 0.36 0.69
C LEU A 445 7.92 1.61 0.04
N THR A 446 8.24 1.52 -1.23
CA THR A 446 8.72 2.63 -2.05
C THR A 446 7.70 2.96 -3.13
N LEU A 447 7.72 4.21 -3.61
CA LEU A 447 6.84 4.68 -4.70
C LEU A 447 5.37 4.33 -4.43
N ALA A 448 4.79 4.92 -3.39
CA ALA A 448 3.41 4.68 -2.98
C ALA A 448 2.40 4.79 -4.14
N ASP A 449 2.68 5.62 -5.13
CA ASP A 449 1.87 5.81 -6.33
C ASP A 449 1.83 4.56 -7.24
N SER A 450 2.82 3.64 -7.11
CA SER A 450 2.84 2.37 -7.85
C SER A 450 1.98 1.26 -7.21
N HIS A 451 1.33 1.55 -6.10
CA HIS A 451 0.44 0.65 -5.38
C HIS A 451 -0.95 1.25 -5.32
N ALA A 452 -1.97 0.44 -5.02
CA ALA A 452 -3.31 0.96 -4.84
C ALA A 452 -4.04 0.34 -3.65
N LEU A 453 -4.93 1.12 -3.07
CA LEU A 453 -5.87 0.68 -2.04
C LEU A 453 -7.29 0.90 -2.55
N MET A 454 -8.04 -0.18 -2.67
CA MET A 454 -9.45 -0.13 -3.01
C MET A 454 -10.28 -0.59 -1.82
N THR A 455 -11.32 0.15 -1.49
CA THR A 455 -12.29 -0.21 -0.47
C THR A 455 -13.66 -0.34 -1.14
N ILE A 456 -14.31 -1.50 -0.97
CA ILE A 456 -15.64 -1.76 -1.53
C ILE A 456 -16.63 -1.90 -0.37
N GLY A 457 -17.56 -0.96 -0.27
CA GLY A 457 -18.71 -1.01 0.63
C GLY A 457 -19.88 -1.76 0.01
N ALA A 458 -20.87 -2.15 0.83
CA ALA A 458 -22.08 -2.82 0.33
C ALA A 458 -23.00 -1.82 -0.38
N THR A 459 -23.25 -0.68 0.21
CA THR A 459 -24.10 0.41 -0.28
C THR A 459 -23.43 1.75 -0.07
N ALA A 460 -23.72 2.71 -0.93
CA ALA A 460 -23.32 4.11 -0.74
C ALA A 460 -23.96 4.69 0.54
N PRO A 461 -23.30 5.61 1.25
CA PRO A 461 -23.79 6.23 2.48
C PRO A 461 -25.01 7.12 2.24
#